data_1ecd5b17542c51922f7158041ea984be
#
_entry.id   1ecd5b17542c51922f7158041ea984be
#
_cell.length_a   1.000
_cell.length_b   1.000
_cell.length_c   1.000
_cell.angle_alpha   90.00
_cell.angle_beta   90.00
_cell.angle_gamma   90.00
#
_symmetry.space_group_name_H-M   'P 1'
#
loop_
_entity.id
_entity.type
_entity.pdbx_description
1 polymer ?
#
loop_
_entity_poly.entity_id
_entity_poly.type
_entity_poly.pdbx_seq_one_letter_code
_entity_poly.pdbx_strand_id
1 'polypeptide(L)'
;MEHLANAASSGDSMLVLCGADGSGKSTLLNRFLAGVDEHTYRVVIDENCHEEKQFYTAFLTQIGFQEITGTTSELRNITKEFLVCRGIARDHVLIIIDNAHLTDPVILEQLKWLCGVKIKDRRALSIVLAGNANIIRVVDAPAMRQIKFRKHVVFGIRSYSEEETADYVWHRLRLAGGIAGVKLPVKTNSAIHRYSGGIPRLINRLCDKMLAEAHNLESRVITEDMVRTAAKRLQLLPHVTPFHGKGRRKSDPDFTHIRAVPKTAV
;
A
#
# COMPACT_ATOMS: atom_id res chain seq x y z
N MET A 1 2.08 0.62 12.67
CA MET A 1 2.47 -0.79 12.46
C MET A 1 1.67 -1.72 13.36
N GLU A 2 1.64 -1.49 14.66
CA GLU A 2 0.87 -2.33 15.63
C GLU A 2 -0.62 -2.46 15.29
N HIS A 3 -1.27 -1.38 14.87
CA HIS A 3 -2.68 -1.42 14.47
C HIS A 3 -2.94 -2.28 13.23
N LEU A 4 -2.01 -2.29 12.26
CA LEU A 4 -2.07 -3.17 11.09
C LEU A 4 -1.88 -4.63 11.50
N ALA A 5 -0.87 -4.91 12.35
CA ALA A 5 -0.60 -6.25 12.85
C ALA A 5 -1.79 -6.80 13.66
N ASN A 6 -2.31 -6.03 14.61
CA ASN A 6 -3.45 -6.43 15.44
C ASN A 6 -4.74 -6.65 14.63
N ALA A 7 -4.95 -5.88 13.56
CA ALA A 7 -6.11 -6.04 12.70
C ALA A 7 -5.97 -7.27 11.80
N ALA A 8 -4.77 -7.54 11.27
CA ALA A 8 -4.52 -8.70 10.42
C ALA A 8 -4.54 -10.03 11.19
N SER A 9 -3.97 -10.06 12.40
CA SER A 9 -3.88 -11.29 13.24
C SER A 9 -5.20 -11.75 13.81
N SER A 10 -6.23 -10.89 13.82
CA SER A 10 -7.49 -11.22 14.48
C SER A 10 -8.46 -12.07 13.66
N GLY A 11 -8.14 -12.36 12.39
CA GLY A 11 -9.08 -13.00 11.45
C GLY A 11 -10.35 -12.18 11.20
N ASP A 12 -11.01 -12.44 10.08
CA ASP A 12 -12.27 -11.77 9.71
C ASP A 12 -12.14 -10.24 9.67
N SER A 13 -11.06 -9.74 9.04
CA SER A 13 -10.79 -8.30 8.89
C SER A 13 -10.55 -7.89 7.45
N MET A 14 -10.95 -6.68 7.12
CA MET A 14 -10.56 -5.99 5.89
C MET A 14 -9.80 -4.72 6.23
N LEU A 15 -8.59 -4.62 5.71
CA LEU A 15 -7.74 -3.45 5.86
C LEU A 15 -7.61 -2.77 4.50
N VAL A 16 -7.80 -1.47 4.47
CA VAL A 16 -7.61 -0.65 3.27
C VAL A 16 -6.48 0.33 3.52
N LEU A 17 -5.42 0.22 2.73
CA LEU A 17 -4.28 1.11 2.75
C LEU A 17 -4.35 2.06 1.56
N CYS A 18 -4.70 3.30 1.80
CA CYS A 18 -4.85 4.31 0.76
C CYS A 18 -3.75 5.36 0.82
N GLY A 19 -3.27 5.78 -0.35
CA GLY A 19 -2.27 6.85 -0.46
C GLY A 19 -1.87 7.10 -1.91
N ALA A 20 -1.27 8.26 -2.18
CA ALA A 20 -0.82 8.62 -3.52
C ALA A 20 0.15 7.59 -4.11
N ASP A 21 0.25 7.52 -5.44
CA ASP A 21 1.20 6.63 -6.10
C ASP A 21 2.63 7.07 -5.78
N GLY A 22 3.44 6.12 -5.27
CA GLY A 22 4.78 6.41 -4.76
C GLY A 22 4.87 6.90 -3.31
N SER A 23 3.76 6.90 -2.55
CA SER A 23 3.73 7.28 -1.13
C SER A 23 4.39 6.26 -0.19
N GLY A 24 4.76 5.07 -0.70
CA GLY A 24 5.42 4.03 0.09
C GLY A 24 4.48 2.91 0.56
N LYS A 25 3.28 2.75 -0.02
CA LYS A 25 2.32 1.68 0.30
C LYS A 25 2.95 0.30 0.28
N SER A 26 3.57 -0.08 -0.84
CA SER A 26 4.20 -1.39 -1.01
C SER A 26 5.38 -1.60 -0.06
N THR A 27 6.14 -0.54 0.23
CA THR A 27 7.23 -0.59 1.24
C THR A 27 6.68 -0.86 2.63
N LEU A 28 5.57 -0.20 2.99
CA LEU A 28 4.89 -0.41 4.27
C LEU A 28 4.30 -1.82 4.36
N LEU A 29 3.69 -2.31 3.27
CA LEU A 29 3.17 -3.68 3.19
C LEU A 29 4.27 -4.71 3.34
N ASN A 30 5.41 -4.58 2.66
CA ASN A 30 6.53 -5.49 2.76
C ASN A 30 7.08 -5.53 4.19
N ARG A 31 7.20 -4.36 4.84
CA ARG A 31 7.64 -4.29 6.25
C ARG A 31 6.59 -4.90 7.20
N PHE A 32 5.32 -4.70 6.93
CA PHE A 32 4.23 -5.34 7.67
C PHE A 32 4.30 -6.87 7.55
N LEU A 33 4.45 -7.38 6.32
CA LEU A 33 4.53 -8.81 6.03
C LEU A 33 5.74 -9.49 6.68
N ALA A 34 6.86 -8.77 6.80
CA ALA A 34 8.05 -9.28 7.48
C ALA A 34 7.84 -9.51 9.00
N GLY A 35 6.85 -8.85 9.61
CA GLY A 35 6.50 -8.98 11.02
C GLY A 35 5.25 -9.83 11.29
N VAL A 36 4.65 -10.44 10.26
CA VAL A 36 3.48 -11.31 10.42
C VAL A 36 3.92 -12.69 10.91
N ASP A 37 3.14 -13.24 11.86
CA ASP A 37 3.35 -14.56 12.46
C ASP A 37 3.51 -15.68 11.42
N GLU A 38 4.33 -16.68 11.73
CA GLU A 38 4.56 -17.88 10.91
C GLU A 38 3.29 -18.76 10.75
N HIS A 39 2.33 -18.67 11.67
CA HIS A 39 1.03 -19.30 11.56
C HIS A 39 0.06 -18.58 10.59
N THR A 40 0.53 -17.56 9.89
CA THR A 40 -0.25 -16.81 8.90
C THR A 40 0.25 -17.11 7.49
N TYR A 41 -0.58 -17.75 6.70
CA TYR A 41 -0.36 -17.93 5.26
C TYR A 41 -0.59 -16.61 4.53
N ARG A 42 0.41 -16.19 3.75
CA ARG A 42 0.40 -14.91 3.03
C ARG A 42 0.22 -15.17 1.55
N VAL A 43 -0.78 -14.55 0.97
CA VAL A 43 -1.06 -14.64 -0.46
C VAL A 43 -1.11 -13.24 -1.03
N VAL A 44 -0.20 -12.91 -1.93
CA VAL A 44 -0.16 -11.62 -2.61
C VAL A 44 -0.69 -11.81 -4.03
N ILE A 45 -1.77 -11.12 -4.34
CA ILE A 45 -2.36 -11.09 -5.68
C ILE A 45 -1.90 -9.80 -6.35
N ASP A 46 -1.31 -9.95 -7.50
CA ASP A 46 -0.76 -8.85 -8.27
C ASP A 46 -1.80 -8.29 -9.27
N GLU A 47 -1.54 -7.10 -9.79
CA GLU A 47 -2.41 -6.39 -10.73
C GLU A 47 -2.59 -7.08 -12.09
N ASN A 48 -1.70 -8.03 -12.45
CA ASN A 48 -1.78 -8.79 -13.70
C ASN A 48 -2.70 -10.03 -13.59
N CYS A 49 -3.34 -10.22 -12.46
CA CYS A 49 -4.30 -11.29 -12.26
C CYS A 49 -5.68 -10.86 -12.77
N HIS A 50 -6.06 -11.32 -13.96
CA HIS A 50 -7.32 -10.94 -14.63
C HIS A 50 -8.32 -12.09 -14.75
N GLU A 51 -7.87 -13.33 -14.55
CA GLU A 51 -8.68 -14.53 -14.73
C GLU A 51 -8.85 -15.29 -13.41
N GLU A 52 -10.01 -15.91 -13.26
CA GLU A 52 -10.33 -16.75 -12.09
C GLU A 52 -9.31 -17.87 -11.88
N LYS A 53 -8.90 -18.55 -12.97
CA LYS A 53 -7.91 -19.62 -12.89
C LYS A 53 -6.55 -19.10 -12.44
N GLN A 54 -6.12 -17.94 -12.93
CA GLN A 54 -4.87 -17.31 -12.51
C GLN A 54 -4.89 -16.98 -11.01
N PHE A 55 -6.01 -16.48 -10.51
CA PHE A 55 -6.19 -16.18 -9.09
C PHE A 55 -5.98 -17.40 -8.21
N TYR A 56 -6.66 -18.51 -8.50
CA TYR A 56 -6.52 -19.73 -7.71
C TYR A 56 -5.14 -20.37 -7.86
N THR A 57 -4.56 -20.32 -9.05
CA THR A 57 -3.18 -20.80 -9.27
C THR A 57 -2.19 -19.98 -8.44
N ALA A 58 -2.26 -18.66 -8.49
CA ALA A 58 -1.40 -17.77 -7.68
C ALA A 58 -1.57 -18.02 -6.19
N PHE A 59 -2.82 -18.20 -5.73
CA PHE A 59 -3.13 -18.53 -4.35
C PHE A 59 -2.46 -19.84 -3.92
N LEU A 60 -2.72 -20.93 -4.64
CA LEU A 60 -2.22 -22.26 -4.29
C LEU A 60 -0.68 -22.35 -4.37
N THR A 61 -0.06 -21.73 -5.38
CA THR A 61 1.42 -21.68 -5.47
C THR A 61 2.04 -21.05 -4.23
N GLN A 62 1.49 -19.92 -3.77
CA GLN A 62 2.08 -19.19 -2.64
C GLN A 62 1.89 -19.88 -1.29
N ILE A 63 0.92 -20.78 -1.17
CA ILE A 63 0.76 -21.60 0.03
C ILE A 63 1.49 -22.94 -0.03
N GLY A 64 2.29 -23.17 -1.10
CA GLY A 64 3.22 -24.29 -1.20
C GLY A 64 2.77 -25.45 -2.08
N PHE A 65 1.68 -25.33 -2.84
CA PHE A 65 1.32 -26.36 -3.83
C PHE A 65 2.25 -26.26 -5.03
N GLN A 66 2.73 -27.43 -5.49
CA GLN A 66 3.55 -27.58 -6.70
C GLN A 66 2.71 -28.20 -7.82
N GLU A 67 3.11 -27.98 -9.07
CA GLU A 67 2.47 -28.59 -10.27
C GLU A 67 0.94 -28.43 -10.29
N ILE A 68 0.48 -27.19 -10.18
CA ILE A 68 -0.94 -26.88 -10.13
C ILE A 68 -1.56 -27.09 -11.50
N THR A 69 -2.26 -28.20 -11.67
CA THR A 69 -3.04 -28.55 -12.86
C THR A 69 -4.51 -28.70 -12.48
N GLY A 70 -5.39 -28.61 -13.48
CA GLY A 70 -6.83 -28.80 -13.26
C GLY A 70 -7.67 -27.65 -13.81
N THR A 71 -8.98 -27.85 -13.67
CA THR A 71 -10.01 -26.87 -14.02
C THR A 71 -10.12 -25.79 -12.95
N THR A 72 -10.67 -24.65 -13.30
CA THR A 72 -10.96 -23.58 -12.33
C THR A 72 -11.79 -24.05 -11.14
N SER A 73 -12.79 -24.92 -11.39
CA SER A 73 -13.64 -25.47 -10.33
C SER A 73 -12.87 -26.37 -9.35
N GLU A 74 -11.95 -27.17 -9.85
CA GLU A 74 -11.08 -28.01 -9.00
C GLU A 74 -10.17 -27.17 -8.13
N LEU A 75 -9.47 -26.19 -8.73
CA LEU A 75 -8.59 -25.27 -7.99
C LEU A 75 -9.36 -24.47 -6.93
N ARG A 76 -10.56 -24.03 -7.25
CA ARG A 76 -11.46 -23.36 -6.33
C ARG A 76 -11.85 -24.25 -5.14
N ASN A 77 -12.15 -25.51 -5.38
CA ASN A 77 -12.48 -26.47 -4.32
C ASN A 77 -11.26 -26.76 -3.43
N ILE A 78 -10.09 -27.00 -4.01
CA ILE A 78 -8.84 -27.17 -3.25
C ILE A 78 -8.58 -25.95 -2.35
N THR A 79 -8.73 -24.75 -2.89
CA THR A 79 -8.57 -23.51 -2.11
C THR A 79 -9.55 -23.43 -0.94
N LYS A 80 -10.81 -23.82 -1.16
CA LYS A 80 -11.83 -23.87 -0.10
C LYS A 80 -11.47 -24.88 0.99
N GLU A 81 -11.08 -26.09 0.61
CA GLU A 81 -10.66 -27.13 1.55
C GLU A 81 -9.46 -26.71 2.37
N PHE A 82 -8.48 -26.08 1.73
CA PHE A 82 -7.33 -25.49 2.42
C PHE A 82 -7.78 -24.48 3.48
N LEU A 83 -8.64 -23.51 3.12
CA LEU A 83 -9.14 -22.52 4.07
C LEU A 83 -9.87 -23.18 5.26
N VAL A 84 -10.68 -24.19 5.00
CA VAL A 84 -11.40 -24.93 6.05
C VAL A 84 -10.40 -25.64 6.97
N CYS A 85 -9.43 -26.37 6.41
CA CYS A 85 -8.42 -27.09 7.20
C CYS A 85 -7.58 -26.12 8.06
N ARG A 86 -7.12 -25.00 7.48
CA ARG A 86 -6.33 -23.99 8.23
C ARG A 86 -7.17 -23.33 9.32
N GLY A 87 -8.41 -23.02 9.05
CA GLY A 87 -9.30 -22.45 10.07
C GLY A 87 -9.62 -23.40 11.21
N ILE A 88 -9.68 -24.72 10.96
CA ILE A 88 -9.79 -25.74 12.02
C ILE A 88 -8.50 -25.78 12.85
N ALA A 89 -7.33 -25.72 12.20
CA ALA A 89 -6.02 -25.66 12.85
C ALA A 89 -5.77 -24.33 13.60
N ARG A 90 -6.67 -23.37 13.51
CA ARG A 90 -6.54 -21.99 14.01
C ARG A 90 -5.46 -21.17 13.33
N ASP A 91 -4.96 -21.64 12.20
CA ASP A 91 -4.08 -20.84 11.34
C ASP A 91 -4.89 -19.75 10.64
N HIS A 92 -4.18 -18.80 10.07
CA HIS A 92 -4.75 -17.62 9.46
C HIS A 92 -4.30 -17.49 8.00
N VAL A 93 -5.17 -16.98 7.15
CA VAL A 93 -4.83 -16.66 5.76
C VAL A 93 -5.01 -15.16 5.54
N LEU A 94 -3.98 -14.52 5.03
CA LEU A 94 -3.94 -13.11 4.72
C LEU A 94 -3.78 -12.93 3.23
N ILE A 95 -4.83 -12.45 2.55
CA ILE A 95 -4.77 -12.07 1.14
C ILE A 95 -4.44 -10.58 1.05
N ILE A 96 -3.43 -10.26 0.25
CA ILE A 96 -2.97 -8.90 0.00
C ILE A 96 -3.14 -8.61 -1.48
N ILE A 97 -3.78 -7.48 -1.79
CA ILE A 97 -3.87 -6.96 -3.15
C ILE A 97 -3.19 -5.60 -3.15
N ASP A 98 -1.99 -5.54 -3.75
CA ASP A 98 -1.35 -4.25 -4.04
C ASP A 98 -1.93 -3.69 -5.35
N ASN A 99 -1.94 -2.37 -5.50
CA ASN A 99 -2.62 -1.67 -6.59
C ASN A 99 -4.09 -2.08 -6.77
N ALA A 100 -4.79 -2.37 -5.67
CA ALA A 100 -6.17 -2.88 -5.67
C ALA A 100 -7.17 -2.03 -6.46
N HIS A 101 -6.86 -0.77 -6.74
CA HIS A 101 -7.67 0.11 -7.59
C HIS A 101 -7.66 -0.30 -9.08
N LEU A 102 -6.76 -1.21 -9.50
CA LEU A 102 -6.68 -1.79 -10.83
C LEU A 102 -7.26 -3.22 -10.89
N THR A 103 -7.71 -3.76 -9.76
CA THR A 103 -8.20 -5.15 -9.68
C THR A 103 -9.43 -5.36 -10.55
N ASP A 104 -9.40 -6.43 -11.33
CA ASP A 104 -10.51 -6.85 -12.17
C ASP A 104 -11.73 -7.26 -11.32
N PRO A 105 -12.95 -6.91 -11.73
CA PRO A 105 -14.19 -7.35 -11.08
C PRO A 105 -14.30 -8.86 -10.89
N VAL A 106 -13.75 -9.66 -11.80
CA VAL A 106 -13.71 -11.13 -11.69
C VAL A 106 -12.99 -11.56 -10.43
N ILE A 107 -11.87 -10.93 -10.10
CA ILE A 107 -11.09 -11.22 -8.89
C ILE A 107 -11.83 -10.80 -7.63
N LEU A 108 -12.57 -9.68 -7.66
CA LEU A 108 -13.38 -9.25 -6.53
C LEU A 108 -14.50 -10.25 -6.19
N GLU A 109 -15.10 -10.88 -7.20
CA GLU A 109 -16.08 -11.96 -6.99
C GLU A 109 -15.43 -13.20 -6.36
N GLN A 110 -14.18 -13.54 -6.73
CA GLN A 110 -13.46 -14.65 -6.09
C GLN A 110 -13.13 -14.33 -4.63
N LEU A 111 -12.71 -13.11 -4.32
CA LEU A 111 -12.51 -12.67 -2.95
C LEU A 111 -13.81 -12.76 -2.14
N LYS A 112 -14.91 -12.28 -2.69
CA LYS A 112 -16.24 -12.40 -2.06
C LYS A 112 -16.57 -13.85 -1.75
N TRP A 113 -16.36 -14.75 -2.71
CA TRP A 113 -16.62 -16.16 -2.53
C TRP A 113 -15.75 -16.78 -1.43
N LEU A 114 -14.45 -16.49 -1.40
CA LEU A 114 -13.54 -16.96 -0.34
C LEU A 114 -13.94 -16.42 1.04
N CYS A 115 -14.36 -15.17 1.12
CA CYS A 115 -14.88 -14.59 2.36
C CYS A 115 -16.18 -15.22 2.83
N GLY A 116 -16.90 -15.90 1.94
CA GLY A 116 -18.08 -16.69 2.27
C GLY A 116 -17.75 -18.01 3.00
N VAL A 117 -16.51 -18.49 2.92
CA VAL A 117 -16.08 -19.71 3.59
C VAL A 117 -16.02 -19.48 5.11
N LYS A 118 -16.93 -20.12 5.84
CA LYS A 118 -17.03 -20.04 7.29
C LYS A 118 -16.59 -21.34 7.92
N ILE A 119 -15.94 -21.24 9.06
CA ILE A 119 -15.55 -22.36 9.90
C ILE A 119 -16.17 -22.12 11.27
N LYS A 120 -17.30 -22.79 11.55
CA LYS A 120 -18.19 -22.45 12.68
C LYS A 120 -18.59 -20.96 12.55
N ASP A 121 -18.34 -20.15 13.58
CA ASP A 121 -18.72 -18.72 13.62
C ASP A 121 -17.56 -17.78 13.25
N ARG A 122 -16.49 -18.30 12.65
CA ARG A 122 -15.29 -17.53 12.30
C ARG A 122 -14.98 -17.66 10.81
N ARG A 123 -14.25 -16.65 10.30
CA ARG A 123 -13.49 -16.73 9.05
C ARG A 123 -12.01 -16.86 9.37
N ALA A 124 -11.32 -17.71 8.62
CA ALA A 124 -9.86 -17.85 8.72
C ALA A 124 -9.12 -16.87 7.81
N LEU A 125 -9.84 -15.94 7.20
CA LEU A 125 -9.36 -15.07 6.14
C LEU A 125 -9.43 -13.59 6.54
N SER A 126 -8.35 -12.87 6.32
CA SER A 126 -8.32 -11.41 6.28
C SER A 126 -7.84 -10.91 4.92
N ILE A 127 -8.27 -9.70 4.55
CA ILE A 127 -7.89 -9.06 3.29
C ILE A 127 -7.22 -7.72 3.57
N VAL A 128 -6.12 -7.46 2.87
CA VAL A 128 -5.47 -6.15 2.80
C VAL A 128 -5.54 -5.64 1.38
N LEU A 129 -6.17 -4.50 1.19
CA LEU A 129 -6.26 -3.81 -0.08
C LEU A 129 -5.38 -2.57 -0.02
N ALA A 130 -4.40 -2.44 -0.91
CA ALA A 130 -3.59 -1.23 -1.03
C ALA A 130 -3.82 -0.56 -2.39
N GLY A 131 -3.94 0.76 -2.40
CA GLY A 131 -4.17 1.49 -3.66
C GLY A 131 -4.14 3.00 -3.49
N ASN A 132 -4.37 3.71 -4.58
CA ASN A 132 -4.55 5.15 -4.55
C ASN A 132 -6.01 5.53 -4.20
N ALA A 133 -6.39 6.79 -4.33
CA ALA A 133 -7.73 7.27 -3.97
C ALA A 133 -8.87 6.52 -4.70
N ASN A 134 -8.61 5.94 -5.88
CA ASN A 134 -9.61 5.16 -6.63
C ASN A 134 -9.95 3.81 -5.96
N ILE A 135 -9.21 3.38 -4.93
CA ILE A 135 -9.51 2.15 -4.16
C ILE A 135 -10.93 2.18 -3.56
N ILE A 136 -11.49 3.36 -3.35
CA ILE A 136 -12.87 3.52 -2.88
C ILE A 136 -13.84 2.82 -3.84
N ARG A 137 -13.60 2.90 -5.16
CA ARG A 137 -14.45 2.23 -6.16
C ARG A 137 -14.46 0.71 -5.97
N VAL A 138 -13.32 0.15 -5.57
CA VAL A 138 -13.19 -1.30 -5.26
C VAL A 138 -13.94 -1.64 -3.99
N VAL A 139 -13.74 -0.87 -2.92
CA VAL A 139 -14.41 -1.08 -1.63
C VAL A 139 -15.94 -0.94 -1.78
N ASP A 140 -16.39 -0.02 -2.62
CA ASP A 140 -17.79 0.22 -2.92
C ASP A 140 -18.39 -0.71 -3.98
N ALA A 141 -17.59 -1.57 -4.61
CA ALA A 141 -18.09 -2.54 -5.58
C ALA A 141 -19.14 -3.48 -4.94
N PRO A 142 -20.18 -3.92 -5.69
CA PRO A 142 -21.23 -4.77 -5.15
C PRO A 142 -20.71 -6.04 -4.48
N ALA A 143 -19.67 -6.66 -5.05
CA ALA A 143 -19.01 -7.84 -4.47
C ALA A 143 -18.46 -7.53 -3.08
N MET A 144 -17.75 -6.42 -2.93
CA MET A 144 -17.10 -6.06 -1.66
C MET A 144 -18.10 -5.57 -0.61
N ARG A 145 -19.16 -4.84 -1.00
CA ARG A 145 -20.23 -4.41 -0.07
C ARG A 145 -20.97 -5.58 0.57
N GLN A 146 -21.05 -6.73 -0.08
CA GLN A 146 -21.70 -7.93 0.45
C GLN A 146 -20.83 -8.65 1.47
N ILE A 147 -19.55 -8.33 1.55
CA ILE A 147 -18.63 -8.93 2.52
C ILE A 147 -18.76 -8.17 3.84
N LYS A 148 -19.28 -8.84 4.85
CA LYS A 148 -19.38 -8.30 6.22
C LYS A 148 -18.21 -8.83 7.04
N PHE A 149 -17.17 -8.03 7.18
CA PHE A 149 -16.07 -8.30 8.11
C PHE A 149 -16.41 -7.80 9.51
N ARG A 150 -15.88 -8.47 10.53
CA ARG A 150 -15.97 -8.00 11.92
C ARG A 150 -15.18 -6.72 12.15
N LYS A 151 -14.10 -6.56 11.40
CA LYS A 151 -13.26 -5.37 11.44
C LYS A 151 -13.07 -4.83 10.02
N HIS A 152 -13.33 -3.56 9.86
CA HIS A 152 -13.04 -2.81 8.65
C HIS A 152 -12.27 -1.55 9.05
N VAL A 153 -11.04 -1.43 8.60
CA VAL A 153 -10.16 -0.31 8.97
C VAL A 153 -9.51 0.27 7.73
N VAL A 154 -9.55 1.58 7.62
CA VAL A 154 -8.92 2.33 6.53
C VAL A 154 -7.75 3.14 7.09
N PHE A 155 -6.57 2.94 6.48
CA PHE A 155 -5.36 3.70 6.77
C PHE A 155 -5.01 4.58 5.59
N GLY A 156 -4.92 5.88 5.83
CA GLY A 156 -4.43 6.85 4.86
C GLY A 156 -2.93 7.12 5.03
N ILE A 157 -2.14 6.94 3.96
CA ILE A 157 -0.76 7.41 3.91
C ILE A 157 -0.78 8.80 3.28
N ARG A 158 -0.46 9.82 4.08
CA ARG A 158 -0.32 11.18 3.60
C ARG A 158 1.04 11.44 2.98
N SER A 159 1.13 12.44 2.13
CA SER A 159 2.41 12.99 1.68
C SER A 159 3.15 13.67 2.84
N TYR A 160 4.46 13.72 2.75
CA TYR A 160 5.29 14.40 3.74
C TYR A 160 5.04 15.92 3.73
N SER A 161 5.10 16.53 4.91
CA SER A 161 5.20 17.98 5.03
C SER A 161 6.55 18.48 4.49
N GLU A 162 6.74 19.79 4.42
CA GLU A 162 8.03 20.36 4.02
C GLU A 162 9.15 19.94 4.97
N GLU A 163 8.90 19.97 6.27
CA GLU A 163 9.84 19.55 7.30
C GLU A 163 10.16 18.05 7.18
N GLU A 164 9.12 17.22 7.08
CA GLU A 164 9.29 15.76 6.90
C GLU A 164 9.99 15.41 5.57
N THR A 165 9.81 16.23 4.53
CA THR A 165 10.53 16.08 3.27
C THR A 165 12.02 16.33 3.46
N ALA A 166 12.39 17.38 4.20
CA ALA A 166 13.80 17.68 4.51
C ALA A 166 14.40 16.54 5.35
N ASP A 167 13.72 16.09 6.39
CA ASP A 167 14.18 14.99 7.26
C ASP A 167 14.36 13.70 6.47
N TYR A 168 13.44 13.40 5.55
CA TYR A 168 13.52 12.23 4.67
C TYR A 168 14.75 12.29 3.75
N VAL A 169 15.02 13.44 3.12
CA VAL A 169 16.21 13.63 2.26
C VAL A 169 17.49 13.44 3.07
N TRP A 170 17.60 14.05 4.26
CA TRP A 170 18.74 13.89 5.14
C TRP A 170 18.92 12.45 5.61
N HIS A 171 17.84 11.77 5.94
CA HIS A 171 17.89 10.35 6.30
C HIS A 171 18.44 9.49 5.17
N ARG A 172 17.98 9.71 3.93
CA ARG A 172 18.45 8.98 2.74
C ARG A 172 19.94 9.24 2.46
N LEU A 173 20.38 10.49 2.55
CA LEU A 173 21.79 10.85 2.37
C LEU A 173 22.67 10.17 3.44
N ARG A 174 22.23 10.15 4.69
CA ARG A 174 22.92 9.44 5.78
C ARG A 174 23.10 7.95 5.49
N LEU A 175 22.03 7.29 5.10
CA LEU A 175 22.08 5.86 4.77
C LEU A 175 23.03 5.55 3.61
N ALA A 176 23.16 6.48 2.65
CA ALA A 176 24.10 6.37 1.53
C ALA A 176 25.55 6.70 1.90
N GLY A 177 25.87 7.02 3.16
CA GLY A 177 27.21 7.41 3.60
C GLY A 177 27.66 8.80 3.15
N GLY A 178 26.80 9.60 2.55
CA GLY A 178 27.10 10.80 1.78
C GLY A 178 26.99 12.14 2.49
N ILE A 179 26.99 12.19 3.85
CA ILE A 179 26.81 13.47 4.56
C ILE A 179 28.05 14.36 4.51
N ALA A 180 29.25 13.78 4.40
CA ALA A 180 30.49 14.53 4.46
C ALA A 180 30.62 15.40 3.20
N GLY A 181 30.17 16.66 3.31
CA GLY A 181 30.39 17.71 2.34
C GLY A 181 29.20 18.14 1.49
N VAL A 182 28.08 17.47 1.51
CA VAL A 182 26.87 17.94 0.80
C VAL A 182 26.13 18.98 1.64
N LYS A 183 25.87 20.15 1.06
CA LYS A 183 25.10 21.23 1.67
C LYS A 183 23.75 21.38 0.96
N LEU A 184 22.67 21.30 1.75
CA LEU A 184 21.28 21.50 1.28
C LEU A 184 20.72 22.75 1.98
N PRO A 185 20.77 23.93 1.36
CA PRO A 185 20.14 25.14 1.90
C PRO A 185 18.62 24.94 2.10
N VAL A 186 18.02 25.70 3.03
CA VAL A 186 16.59 25.65 3.31
C VAL A 186 15.75 25.85 2.04
N LYS A 187 16.11 26.82 1.19
CA LYS A 187 15.43 27.06 -0.10
C LYS A 187 15.42 25.84 -1.03
N THR A 188 16.49 25.03 -0.98
CA THR A 188 16.58 23.78 -1.75
C THR A 188 15.59 22.76 -1.23
N ASN A 189 15.47 22.58 0.09
CA ASN A 189 14.50 21.67 0.69
C ASN A 189 13.05 22.10 0.36
N SER A 190 12.74 23.39 0.47
CA SER A 190 11.44 23.94 0.07
C SER A 190 11.13 23.68 -1.41
N ALA A 191 12.13 23.82 -2.29
CA ALA A 191 11.97 23.51 -3.71
C ALA A 191 11.73 22.02 -3.95
N ILE A 192 12.45 21.13 -3.27
CA ILE A 192 12.22 19.67 -3.36
C ILE A 192 10.77 19.35 -2.96
N HIS A 193 10.30 19.88 -1.84
CA HIS A 193 8.92 19.67 -1.39
C HIS A 193 7.91 20.21 -2.41
N ARG A 194 8.12 21.43 -2.91
CA ARG A 194 7.25 22.09 -3.88
C ARG A 194 7.06 21.29 -5.17
N TYR A 195 8.13 20.67 -5.71
CA TYR A 195 8.04 19.88 -6.95
C TYR A 195 7.65 18.42 -6.72
N SER A 196 7.91 17.84 -5.54
CA SER A 196 7.54 16.46 -5.21
C SER A 196 6.17 16.31 -4.58
N GLY A 197 5.58 17.40 -4.05
CA GLY A 197 4.38 17.35 -3.23
C GLY A 197 4.53 16.49 -1.98
N GLY A 198 5.78 16.26 -1.51
CA GLY A 198 6.08 15.39 -0.39
C GLY A 198 5.91 13.90 -0.67
N ILE A 199 5.86 13.49 -1.95
CA ILE A 199 5.72 12.08 -2.35
C ILE A 199 7.12 11.43 -2.43
N PRO A 200 7.42 10.38 -1.62
CA PRO A 200 8.74 9.77 -1.51
C PRO A 200 9.38 9.37 -2.84
N ARG A 201 8.62 8.77 -3.76
CA ARG A 201 9.10 8.39 -5.09
C ARG A 201 9.57 9.61 -5.88
N LEU A 202 8.84 10.71 -5.83
CA LEU A 202 9.19 11.94 -6.54
C LEU A 202 10.37 12.65 -5.87
N ILE A 203 10.44 12.65 -4.53
CA ILE A 203 11.60 13.16 -3.78
C ILE A 203 12.86 12.41 -4.23
N ASN A 204 12.85 11.08 -4.24
CA ASN A 204 14.01 10.29 -4.66
C ASN A 204 14.43 10.62 -6.10
N ARG A 205 13.49 10.66 -7.05
CA ARG A 205 13.78 11.00 -8.45
C ARG A 205 14.38 12.39 -8.62
N LEU A 206 13.90 13.37 -7.86
CA LEU A 206 14.46 14.72 -7.85
C LEU A 206 15.87 14.71 -7.27
N CYS A 207 16.07 14.04 -6.13
CA CYS A 207 17.36 13.94 -5.47
C CYS A 207 18.40 13.25 -6.36
N ASP A 208 18.06 12.16 -7.02
CA ASP A 208 18.96 11.47 -7.95
C ASP A 208 19.43 12.39 -9.08
N LYS A 209 18.51 13.16 -9.69
CA LYS A 209 18.84 14.08 -10.79
C LYS A 209 19.64 15.30 -10.33
N MET A 210 19.28 15.91 -9.18
CA MET A 210 20.02 17.06 -8.69
C MET A 210 21.43 16.70 -8.18
N LEU A 211 21.60 15.50 -7.59
CA LEU A 211 22.90 15.00 -7.16
C LEU A 211 23.80 14.69 -8.37
N ALA A 212 23.25 14.11 -9.43
CA ALA A 212 23.98 13.91 -10.69
C ALA A 212 24.41 15.25 -11.32
N GLU A 213 23.55 16.27 -11.30
CA GLU A 213 23.89 17.61 -11.79
C GLU A 213 24.99 18.25 -10.94
N ALA A 214 24.89 18.14 -9.60
CA ALA A 214 25.91 18.65 -8.69
C ALA A 214 27.25 17.97 -8.89
N HIS A 215 27.27 16.68 -9.15
CA HIS A 215 28.48 15.92 -9.46
C HIS A 215 29.12 16.43 -10.75
N ASN A 216 28.35 16.62 -11.82
CA ASN A 216 28.84 17.14 -13.09
C ASN A 216 29.42 18.57 -12.97
N LEU A 217 28.92 19.36 -12.03
CA LEU A 217 29.39 20.72 -11.75
C LEU A 217 30.47 20.76 -10.66
N GLU A 218 30.92 19.62 -10.17
CA GLU A 218 31.87 19.49 -9.04
C GLU A 218 31.42 20.28 -7.79
N SER A 219 30.13 20.51 -7.65
CA SER A 219 29.55 21.32 -6.57
C SER A 219 29.10 20.46 -5.37
N ARG A 220 29.54 20.90 -4.20
CA ARG A 220 29.05 20.30 -2.93
C ARG A 220 27.79 20.98 -2.39
N VAL A 221 27.36 22.08 -3.01
CA VAL A 221 26.17 22.82 -2.63
C VAL A 221 25.06 22.53 -3.63
N ILE A 222 23.98 21.95 -3.17
CA ILE A 222 22.79 21.72 -4.00
C ILE A 222 21.93 22.98 -3.97
N THR A 223 21.78 23.63 -5.11
CA THR A 223 21.03 24.89 -5.23
C THR A 223 19.58 24.66 -5.63
N GLU A 224 18.72 25.66 -5.40
CA GLU A 224 17.32 25.64 -5.87
C GLU A 224 17.23 25.50 -7.40
N ASP A 225 18.18 26.09 -8.16
CA ASP A 225 18.20 26.00 -9.61
C ASP A 225 18.48 24.59 -10.12
N MET A 226 19.32 23.82 -9.42
CA MET A 226 19.52 22.40 -9.72
C MET A 226 18.23 21.59 -9.51
N VAL A 227 17.48 21.87 -8.45
CA VAL A 227 16.16 21.25 -8.23
C VAL A 227 15.19 21.62 -9.35
N ARG A 228 15.15 22.89 -9.75
CA ARG A 228 14.30 23.38 -10.83
C ARG A 228 14.64 22.73 -12.17
N THR A 229 15.93 22.58 -12.47
CA THR A 229 16.42 21.90 -13.68
C THR A 229 16.04 20.41 -13.65
N ALA A 230 16.24 19.74 -12.51
CA ALA A 230 15.83 18.35 -12.32
C ALA A 230 14.32 18.18 -12.51
N ALA A 231 13.52 19.07 -11.92
CA ALA A 231 12.06 19.05 -12.05
C ALA A 231 11.60 19.22 -13.51
N LYS A 232 12.20 20.13 -14.26
CA LYS A 232 11.95 20.31 -15.70
C LYS A 232 12.25 19.04 -16.49
N ARG A 233 13.42 18.41 -16.27
CA ARG A 233 13.78 17.14 -16.93
C ARG A 233 12.84 15.99 -16.60
N LEU A 234 12.23 16.00 -15.40
CA LEU A 234 11.23 15.03 -14.95
C LEU A 234 9.80 15.43 -15.31
N GLN A 235 9.59 16.56 -15.97
CA GLN A 235 8.29 17.13 -16.32
C GLN A 235 7.36 17.34 -15.10
N LEU A 236 7.97 17.66 -13.95
CA LEU A 236 7.23 17.95 -12.73
C LEU A 236 6.83 19.42 -12.68
N LEU A 237 5.55 19.65 -12.45
CA LEU A 237 5.03 20.98 -12.18
C LEU A 237 5.11 21.28 -10.67
N PRO A 238 5.35 22.53 -10.27
CA PRO A 238 5.31 22.89 -8.87
C PRO A 238 3.91 22.66 -8.31
N HIS A 239 3.81 21.94 -7.22
CA HIS A 239 2.57 21.83 -6.46
C HIS A 239 2.29 23.18 -5.82
N VAL A 240 1.32 23.92 -6.36
CA VAL A 240 0.79 25.12 -5.72
C VAL A 240 -0.04 24.64 -4.54
N THR A 241 0.57 24.58 -3.35
CA THR A 241 -0.21 24.40 -2.13
C THR A 241 -0.86 25.76 -1.84
N PRO A 242 -2.19 25.86 -1.83
CA PRO A 242 -2.82 27.02 -1.21
C PRO A 242 -2.34 27.05 0.25
N PHE A 243 -1.86 28.20 0.70
CA PHE A 243 -1.46 28.43 2.08
C PHE A 243 -2.68 28.19 2.98
N HIS A 244 -2.83 26.99 3.52
CA HIS A 244 -3.86 26.67 4.48
C HIS A 244 -3.16 26.44 5.81
N GLY A 245 -3.41 27.38 6.71
CA GLY A 245 -3.14 27.21 8.13
C GLY A 245 -3.77 25.89 8.61
N LYS A 246 -3.18 25.30 9.63
CA LYS A 246 -3.53 24.07 10.36
C LYS A 246 -4.95 23.54 10.08
N GLY A 247 -5.18 22.89 8.93
CA GLY A 247 -6.45 22.35 8.51
C GLY A 247 -6.25 21.29 7.44
N ARG A 248 -7.01 20.23 7.54
CA ARG A 248 -7.12 19.12 6.60
C ARG A 248 -7.11 19.61 5.15
N ARG A 249 -6.20 19.14 4.31
CA ARG A 249 -6.20 19.50 2.88
C ARG A 249 -7.46 18.98 2.22
N LYS A 250 -8.17 19.82 1.45
CA LYS A 250 -9.36 19.45 0.66
C LYS A 250 -9.06 18.35 -0.40
N SER A 251 -7.79 18.07 -0.69
CA SER A 251 -7.34 17.03 -1.60
C SER A 251 -7.09 15.68 -0.92
N ASP A 252 -7.12 15.62 0.41
CA ASP A 252 -7.08 14.34 1.10
C ASP A 252 -8.43 13.67 0.88
N PRO A 253 -8.46 12.44 0.35
CA PRO A 253 -9.72 11.73 0.17
C PRO A 253 -10.44 11.68 1.52
N ASP A 254 -11.69 12.14 1.53
CA ASP A 254 -12.49 12.14 2.74
C ASP A 254 -13.00 10.74 3.02
N PHE A 255 -12.32 10.05 3.92
CA PHE A 255 -12.69 8.71 4.38
C PHE A 255 -13.65 8.75 5.58
N THR A 256 -14.20 9.92 5.96
CA THR A 256 -15.11 10.03 7.12
C THR A 256 -16.38 9.22 6.96
N HIS A 257 -16.78 8.90 5.72
CA HIS A 257 -17.92 8.02 5.45
C HIS A 257 -17.57 6.52 5.56
N ILE A 258 -16.29 6.17 5.56
CA ILE A 258 -15.80 4.80 5.81
C ILE A 258 -15.52 4.70 7.31
N ARG A 259 -16.58 4.56 8.10
CA ARG A 259 -16.46 4.43 9.56
C ARG A 259 -15.96 3.03 9.92
N ALA A 260 -15.00 2.96 10.85
CA ALA A 260 -14.81 1.75 11.63
C ALA A 260 -16.17 1.39 12.26
N VAL A 261 -16.71 0.24 11.94
CA VAL A 261 -17.95 -0.22 12.57
C VAL A 261 -17.62 -0.45 14.03
N PRO A 262 -18.25 0.29 14.97
CA PRO A 262 -18.01 0.05 16.39
C PRO A 262 -18.46 -1.36 16.74
N LYS A 263 -17.75 -2.03 17.64
CA LYS A 263 -18.21 -3.25 18.27
C LYS A 263 -19.57 -2.97 18.90
N THR A 264 -20.64 -3.44 18.28
CA THR A 264 -21.88 -3.63 19.03
C THR A 264 -21.63 -4.80 19.99
N ALA A 265 -21.60 -4.47 21.26
CA ALA A 265 -21.67 -5.44 22.35
C ALA A 265 -22.93 -6.29 22.15
N VAL A 266 -22.78 -7.60 22.08
CA VAL A 266 -23.63 -8.63 22.70
C VAL A 266 -22.70 -9.78 23.02
#